data_01169c2fe49c4792ecb1ed2478706ab5
#
_entry.id   01169c2fe49c4792ecb1ed2478706ab5
#
_cell.length_a   1.000
_cell.length_b   1.000
_cell.length_c   1.000
_cell.angle_alpha   90.00
_cell.angle_beta   90.00
_cell.angle_gamma   90.00
#
_symmetry.space_group_name_H-M   'P 1'
#
loop_
_entity.id
_entity.type
_entity.pdbx_description
1 polymer ?
#
loop_
_entity_poly.entity_id
_entity_poly.type
_entity_poly.pdbx_seq_one_letter_code
_entity_poly.pdbx_strand_id
1 'polypeptide(L)'
;ESESRGLGDVYKRQALLGLAMLGVLLANVLGSGTAGVRSVSWAQILQGVIGALFVLLAIRGNVARVVVDLANDSAKRLNIFLIPLLVWPFFLIYRLQISNLKSYLRRISEGSLVEWLGFLFLLAAACLLWKAAVQAASTGLRLFMRAGSVALFVLSMEEMSWGQMIFNWGTPGTFNEHNVQHETNIHNLSLWHSHTWTVAACVFTVLFLLSVGGFLVRRSGLIRVGSWMDVILPLGCTASYFGIAALMYWGVVAEKSGIDLIYLHTREQEIAEFLFAVGVFIHVVYLYLNLPEMAGGDSVSSTDQSHQSV
;
A
#
# COMPACT_ATOMS: atom_id res chain seq x y z
N GLU A 1 1.17 -34.15 10.65
CA GLU A 1 0.26 -33.76 9.54
C GLU A 1 -1.14 -33.34 10.01
N SER A 2 -1.70 -33.92 11.06
CA SER A 2 -3.03 -33.57 11.57
C SER A 2 -3.08 -32.15 12.18
N GLU A 3 -2.04 -31.71 12.90
CA GLU A 3 -1.94 -30.37 13.48
C GLU A 3 -1.80 -29.27 12.40
N SER A 4 -1.06 -29.54 11.32
CA SER A 4 -0.90 -28.58 10.24
C SER A 4 -2.19 -28.36 9.43
N ARG A 5 -3.02 -29.40 9.30
CA ARG A 5 -4.35 -29.29 8.66
C ARG A 5 -5.34 -28.49 9.51
N GLY A 6 -5.34 -28.69 10.83
CA GLY A 6 -6.21 -27.94 11.75
C GLY A 6 -5.91 -26.45 11.76
N LEU A 7 -4.63 -26.06 11.74
CA LEU A 7 -4.21 -24.64 11.71
C LEU A 7 -4.64 -23.95 10.40
N GLY A 8 -4.51 -24.65 9.26
CA GLY A 8 -4.94 -24.11 7.97
C GLY A 8 -6.44 -23.82 7.89
N ASP A 9 -7.26 -24.65 8.54
CA ASP A 9 -8.72 -24.46 8.56
C ASP A 9 -9.15 -23.31 9.49
N VAL A 10 -8.45 -23.06 10.59
CA VAL A 10 -8.68 -21.90 11.46
C VAL A 10 -8.41 -20.59 10.70
N TYR A 11 -7.30 -20.51 9.98
CA TYR A 11 -6.97 -19.30 9.19
C TYR A 11 -7.95 -19.06 8.04
N LYS A 12 -8.42 -20.12 7.37
CA LYS A 12 -9.47 -20.01 6.34
C LYS A 12 -10.78 -19.45 6.90
N ARG A 13 -11.21 -19.95 8.06
CA ARG A 13 -12.41 -19.45 8.75
C ARG A 13 -12.27 -18.01 9.19
N GLN A 14 -11.10 -17.62 9.69
CA GLN A 14 -10.81 -16.21 10.06
C GLN A 14 -10.83 -15.31 8.83
N ALA A 15 -10.23 -15.74 7.70
CA ALA A 15 -10.27 -14.99 6.46
C ALA A 15 -11.69 -14.78 5.95
N LEU A 16 -12.50 -15.86 5.92
CA LEU A 16 -13.90 -15.81 5.49
C LEU A 16 -14.74 -14.89 6.38
N LEU A 17 -14.55 -14.97 7.70
CA LEU A 17 -15.25 -14.09 8.64
C LEU A 17 -14.85 -12.62 8.45
N GLY A 18 -13.56 -12.33 8.32
CA GLY A 18 -13.05 -10.99 8.06
C GLY A 18 -13.58 -10.42 6.74
N LEU A 19 -13.55 -11.21 5.66
CA LEU A 19 -14.10 -10.81 4.36
C LEU A 19 -15.61 -10.60 4.41
N ALA A 20 -16.35 -11.43 5.13
CA ALA A 20 -17.79 -11.24 5.33
C ALA A 20 -18.10 -9.94 6.08
N MET A 21 -17.35 -9.62 7.14
CA MET A 21 -17.50 -8.38 7.90
C MET A 21 -17.18 -7.16 7.04
N LEU A 22 -16.11 -7.21 6.24
CA LEU A 22 -15.76 -6.14 5.28
C LEU A 22 -16.79 -6.03 4.17
N GLY A 23 -17.32 -7.15 3.67
CA GLY A 23 -18.39 -7.18 2.67
C GLY A 23 -19.68 -6.53 3.17
N VAL A 24 -20.10 -6.81 4.42
CA VAL A 24 -21.25 -6.16 5.05
C VAL A 24 -21.00 -4.66 5.23
N LEU A 25 -19.82 -4.26 5.69
CA LEU A 25 -19.45 -2.85 5.79
C LEU A 25 -19.52 -2.17 4.41
N LEU A 26 -18.94 -2.80 3.39
CA LEU A 26 -18.98 -2.30 2.02
C LEU A 26 -20.41 -2.18 1.50
N ALA A 27 -21.23 -3.19 1.72
CA ALA A 27 -22.66 -3.16 1.33
C ALA A 27 -23.42 -2.04 2.04
N ASN A 28 -23.15 -1.80 3.33
CA ASN A 28 -23.74 -0.71 4.09
C ASN A 28 -23.29 0.67 3.60
N VAL A 29 -21.99 0.82 3.30
CA VAL A 29 -21.42 2.07 2.76
C VAL A 29 -21.94 2.36 1.34
N LEU A 30 -22.02 1.33 0.49
CA LEU A 30 -22.54 1.47 -0.88
C LEU A 30 -24.07 1.60 -0.92
N GLY A 31 -24.77 0.93 0.00
CA GLY A 31 -26.25 0.91 0.07
C GLY A 31 -26.84 2.16 0.71
N SER A 32 -26.09 2.92 1.50
CA SER A 32 -26.52 4.19 2.11
C SER A 32 -26.59 5.35 1.09
N GLY A 33 -26.93 5.04 -0.15
CA GLY A 33 -27.00 5.98 -1.25
C GLY A 33 -27.64 7.31 -0.85
N THR A 34 -26.87 8.40 -0.98
CA THR A 34 -27.28 9.82 -0.95
C THR A 34 -27.16 10.63 0.34
N ALA A 35 -27.19 10.03 1.53
CA ALA A 35 -26.85 10.77 2.75
C ALA A 35 -25.35 10.65 2.97
N GLY A 36 -24.63 11.75 2.76
CA GLY A 36 -23.16 11.78 2.71
C GLY A 36 -22.48 10.99 3.82
N VAL A 37 -21.32 10.46 3.51
CA VAL A 37 -20.39 9.68 4.34
C VAL A 37 -20.07 10.30 5.72
N ARG A 38 -20.61 11.46 6.02
CA ARG A 38 -20.50 12.17 7.31
C ARG A 38 -21.11 11.45 8.52
N SER A 39 -21.71 10.28 8.35
CA SER A 39 -22.29 9.52 9.47
C SER A 39 -21.92 8.03 9.47
N VAL A 40 -20.68 7.70 9.18
CA VAL A 40 -20.19 6.35 9.48
C VAL A 40 -20.28 6.15 10.99
N SER A 41 -21.13 5.25 11.43
CA SER A 41 -21.33 5.00 12.85
C SER A 41 -20.07 4.34 13.44
N TRP A 42 -19.78 4.59 14.71
CA TRP A 42 -18.69 3.91 15.44
C TRP A 42 -18.75 2.39 15.31
N ALA A 43 -19.96 1.81 15.21
CA ALA A 43 -20.16 0.40 14.98
C ALA A 43 -19.61 -0.05 13.62
N GLN A 44 -19.77 0.75 12.58
CA GLN A 44 -19.25 0.47 11.23
C GLN A 44 -17.72 0.60 11.18
N ILE A 45 -17.15 1.59 11.86
CA ILE A 45 -15.70 1.73 12.01
C ILE A 45 -15.13 0.53 12.74
N LEU A 46 -15.72 0.16 13.89
CA LEU A 46 -15.29 -0.98 14.68
C LEU A 46 -15.41 -2.30 13.87
N GLN A 47 -16.48 -2.48 13.11
CA GLN A 47 -16.68 -3.61 12.22
C GLN A 47 -15.60 -3.68 11.13
N GLY A 48 -15.24 -2.54 10.53
CA GLY A 48 -14.17 -2.45 9.55
C GLY A 48 -12.81 -2.80 10.16
N VAL A 49 -12.49 -2.24 11.32
CA VAL A 49 -11.24 -2.52 12.04
C VAL A 49 -11.15 -3.99 12.44
N ILE A 50 -12.21 -4.57 12.99
CA ILE A 50 -12.25 -5.99 13.35
C ILE A 50 -12.13 -6.87 12.09
N GLY A 51 -12.85 -6.55 11.02
CA GLY A 51 -12.78 -7.27 9.74
C GLY A 51 -11.36 -7.23 9.14
N ALA A 52 -10.72 -6.06 9.13
CA ALA A 52 -9.35 -5.89 8.69
C ALA A 52 -8.37 -6.67 9.58
N LEU A 53 -8.56 -6.65 10.91
CA LEU A 53 -7.74 -7.43 11.84
C LEU A 53 -7.85 -8.93 11.59
N PHE A 54 -9.05 -9.48 11.35
CA PHE A 54 -9.25 -10.88 11.01
C PHE A 54 -8.59 -11.25 9.67
N VAL A 55 -8.68 -10.37 8.66
CA VAL A 55 -7.98 -10.56 7.39
C VAL A 55 -6.46 -10.54 7.61
N LEU A 56 -5.93 -9.58 8.38
CA LEU A 56 -4.51 -9.49 8.70
C LEU A 56 -4.00 -10.72 9.47
N LEU A 57 -4.79 -11.24 10.42
CA LEU A 57 -4.44 -12.46 11.17
C LEU A 57 -4.46 -13.70 10.28
N ALA A 58 -5.45 -13.79 9.38
CA ALA A 58 -5.52 -14.88 8.40
C ALA A 58 -4.40 -14.81 7.36
N ILE A 59 -4.06 -13.62 6.94
CA ILE A 59 -2.93 -13.29 6.08
C ILE A 59 -1.61 -13.69 6.74
N ARG A 60 -1.44 -13.48 8.05
CA ARG A 60 -0.20 -13.82 8.78
C ARG A 60 0.22 -15.28 8.63
N GLY A 61 -0.73 -16.21 8.52
CA GLY A 61 -0.44 -17.64 8.34
C GLY A 61 -0.24 -18.09 6.88
N ASN A 62 -0.89 -17.42 5.93
CA ASN A 62 -0.88 -17.81 4.52
C ASN A 62 -0.01 -16.90 3.65
N VAL A 63 0.12 -15.61 3.98
CA VAL A 63 0.98 -14.68 3.21
C VAL A 63 2.44 -15.05 3.34
N ALA A 64 2.90 -15.52 4.50
CA ALA A 64 4.26 -16.05 4.60
C ALA A 64 4.54 -17.12 3.54
N ARG A 65 3.62 -18.08 3.31
CA ARG A 65 3.77 -19.08 2.26
C ARG A 65 3.58 -18.51 0.85
N VAL A 66 2.57 -17.67 0.65
CA VAL A 66 2.28 -17.06 -0.67
C VAL A 66 3.40 -16.13 -1.11
N VAL A 67 4.05 -15.40 -0.21
CA VAL A 67 5.10 -14.44 -0.57
C VAL A 67 6.48 -15.08 -0.65
N VAL A 68 6.77 -16.14 0.13
CA VAL A 68 7.95 -17.00 -0.11
C VAL A 68 7.83 -17.65 -1.49
N ASP A 69 6.66 -18.17 -1.82
CA ASP A 69 6.36 -18.64 -3.17
C ASP A 69 6.40 -17.53 -4.22
N LEU A 70 6.06 -16.27 -3.88
CA LEU A 70 6.13 -15.10 -4.78
C LEU A 70 7.55 -14.73 -5.17
N ALA A 71 8.53 -14.94 -4.29
CA ALA A 71 9.94 -14.72 -4.63
C ALA A 71 10.43 -15.73 -5.67
N ASN A 72 9.85 -16.95 -5.69
CA ASN A 72 10.31 -18.04 -6.51
C ASN A 72 9.39 -18.39 -7.69
N ASP A 73 8.12 -17.97 -7.69
CA ASP A 73 7.14 -18.31 -8.71
C ASP A 73 6.89 -17.15 -9.68
N SER A 74 7.35 -17.33 -10.93
CA SER A 74 7.20 -16.32 -12.00
C SER A 74 5.74 -16.07 -12.37
N ALA A 75 4.86 -17.07 -12.27
CA ALA A 75 3.43 -16.93 -12.58
C ALA A 75 2.71 -16.07 -11.53
N LYS A 76 3.03 -16.24 -10.24
CA LYS A 76 2.46 -15.41 -9.18
C LYS A 76 2.92 -13.96 -9.28
N ARG A 77 4.20 -13.73 -9.62
CA ARG A 77 4.72 -12.36 -9.89
C ARG A 77 4.00 -11.70 -11.06
N LEU A 78 3.72 -12.45 -12.12
CA LEU A 78 2.95 -11.96 -13.25
C LEU A 78 1.52 -11.59 -12.85
N ASN A 79 0.84 -12.43 -12.07
CA ASN A 79 -0.51 -12.14 -11.59
C ASN A 79 -0.56 -10.84 -10.77
N ILE A 80 0.39 -10.62 -9.85
CA ILE A 80 0.49 -9.36 -9.08
C ILE A 80 0.71 -8.18 -10.01
N PHE A 81 1.62 -8.30 -10.98
CA PHE A 81 1.86 -7.25 -11.97
C PHE A 81 0.61 -6.91 -12.79
N LEU A 82 -0.25 -7.89 -13.09
CA LEU A 82 -1.45 -7.69 -13.90
C LEU A 82 -2.61 -7.05 -13.11
N ILE A 83 -2.65 -7.16 -11.77
CA ILE A 83 -3.75 -6.62 -10.96
C ILE A 83 -4.05 -5.14 -11.24
N PRO A 84 -3.09 -4.20 -11.21
CA PRO A 84 -3.38 -2.80 -11.49
C PRO A 84 -3.84 -2.55 -12.92
N LEU A 85 -3.33 -3.34 -13.88
CA LEU A 85 -3.75 -3.26 -15.29
C LEU A 85 -5.21 -3.69 -15.48
N LEU A 86 -5.81 -4.42 -14.54
CA LEU A 86 -7.23 -4.77 -14.51
C LEU A 86 -8.03 -3.79 -13.67
N VAL A 87 -7.49 -3.32 -12.55
CA VAL A 87 -8.15 -2.39 -11.64
C VAL A 87 -8.43 -1.05 -12.32
N TRP A 88 -7.47 -0.49 -13.05
CA TRP A 88 -7.64 0.78 -13.74
C TRP A 88 -8.74 0.76 -14.82
N PRO A 89 -8.77 -0.20 -15.76
CA PRO A 89 -9.89 -0.34 -16.70
C PRO A 89 -11.23 -0.58 -16.00
N PHE A 90 -11.26 -1.29 -14.87
CA PHE A 90 -12.48 -1.46 -14.08
C PHE A 90 -13.03 -0.12 -13.60
N PHE A 91 -12.21 0.75 -13.04
CA PHE A 91 -12.62 2.10 -12.64
C PHE A 91 -13.07 2.93 -13.84
N LEU A 92 -12.39 2.80 -14.99
CA LEU A 92 -12.78 3.48 -16.22
C LEU A 92 -14.15 3.02 -16.71
N ILE A 93 -14.41 1.70 -16.77
CA ILE A 93 -15.71 1.13 -17.15
C ILE A 93 -16.80 1.56 -16.14
N TYR A 94 -16.48 1.50 -14.84
CA TYR A 94 -17.39 1.94 -13.78
C TYR A 94 -17.78 3.41 -13.95
N ARG A 95 -16.82 4.28 -14.27
CA ARG A 95 -17.06 5.69 -14.61
C ARG A 95 -18.01 5.84 -15.79
N LEU A 96 -17.80 5.07 -16.88
CA LEU A 96 -18.62 5.14 -18.09
C LEU A 96 -20.07 4.66 -17.85
N GLN A 97 -20.31 3.77 -16.88
CA GLN A 97 -21.63 3.28 -16.54
C GLN A 97 -22.43 4.26 -15.65
N ILE A 98 -21.73 5.16 -14.94
CA ILE A 98 -22.41 6.15 -14.08
C ILE A 98 -22.75 7.37 -14.92
N SER A 99 -24.03 7.57 -15.18
CA SER A 99 -24.54 8.72 -15.94
C SER A 99 -24.26 10.08 -15.28
N ASN A 100 -23.97 10.10 -13.96
CA ASN A 100 -23.71 11.31 -13.20
C ASN A 100 -22.26 11.30 -12.66
N LEU A 101 -21.36 12.06 -13.31
CA LEU A 101 -19.97 12.22 -12.92
C LEU A 101 -19.81 12.64 -11.45
N LYS A 102 -20.67 13.53 -10.93
CA LYS A 102 -20.65 13.96 -9.53
C LYS A 102 -20.86 12.80 -8.55
N SER A 103 -21.76 11.86 -8.91
CA SER A 103 -22.01 10.67 -8.10
C SER A 103 -20.84 9.70 -8.12
N TYR A 104 -20.15 9.56 -9.25
CA TYR A 104 -18.91 8.77 -9.36
C TYR A 104 -17.79 9.38 -8.52
N LEU A 105 -17.50 10.66 -8.72
CA LEU A 105 -16.43 11.36 -8.01
C LEU A 105 -16.66 11.34 -6.48
N ARG A 106 -17.88 11.43 -6.01
CA ARG A 106 -18.21 11.31 -4.57
C ARG A 106 -17.84 9.95 -3.98
N ARG A 107 -17.84 8.88 -4.78
CA ARG A 107 -17.52 7.52 -4.32
C ARG A 107 -16.04 7.20 -4.27
N ILE A 108 -15.24 7.97 -4.99
CA ILE A 108 -13.77 7.81 -5.04
C ILE A 108 -13.02 8.99 -4.41
N SER A 109 -13.71 10.05 -3.98
CA SER A 109 -13.11 11.22 -3.32
C SER A 109 -12.89 10.98 -1.83
N GLU A 110 -12.37 11.98 -1.18
CA GLU A 110 -12.08 12.06 0.26
C GLU A 110 -13.15 11.41 1.14
N GLY A 111 -12.74 10.62 2.12
CA GLY A 111 -13.60 9.79 2.96
C GLY A 111 -14.08 8.51 2.29
N SER A 112 -13.61 8.20 1.07
CA SER A 112 -13.99 6.99 0.34
C SER A 112 -13.33 5.73 0.89
N LEU A 113 -13.85 4.57 0.50
CA LEU A 113 -13.24 3.28 0.81
C LEU A 113 -11.82 3.18 0.26
N VAL A 114 -11.53 3.81 -0.87
CA VAL A 114 -10.23 3.77 -1.55
C VAL A 114 -9.17 4.41 -0.67
N GLU A 115 -9.45 5.60 -0.13
CA GLU A 115 -8.58 6.32 0.80
C GLU A 115 -8.37 5.55 2.12
N TRP A 116 -9.44 4.99 2.71
CA TRP A 116 -9.32 4.15 3.90
C TRP A 116 -8.44 2.92 3.67
N LEU A 117 -8.54 2.28 2.52
CA LEU A 117 -7.68 1.15 2.17
C LEU A 117 -6.23 1.61 1.95
N GLY A 118 -6.02 2.76 1.29
CA GLY A 118 -4.70 3.38 1.14
C GLY A 118 -4.02 3.59 2.49
N PHE A 119 -4.72 4.24 3.43
CA PHE A 119 -4.29 4.40 4.81
C PHE A 119 -3.90 3.08 5.47
N LEU A 120 -4.75 2.06 5.40
CA LEU A 120 -4.49 0.77 6.04
C LEU A 120 -3.27 0.05 5.43
N PHE A 121 -3.07 0.11 4.12
CA PHE A 121 -1.91 -0.48 3.47
C PHE A 121 -0.62 0.23 3.85
N LEU A 122 -0.61 1.58 3.89
CA LEU A 122 0.56 2.35 4.33
C LEU A 122 0.88 2.11 5.80
N LEU A 123 -0.12 2.09 6.68
CA LEU A 123 0.06 1.81 8.11
C LEU A 123 0.61 0.38 8.33
N ALA A 124 0.06 -0.61 7.63
CA ALA A 124 0.54 -1.98 7.70
C ALA A 124 1.99 -2.09 7.17
N ALA A 125 2.31 -1.40 6.07
CA ALA A 125 3.66 -1.32 5.54
C ALA A 125 4.62 -0.69 6.56
N ALA A 126 4.24 0.42 7.20
CA ALA A 126 5.04 1.04 8.25
C ALA A 126 5.36 0.06 9.39
N CYS A 127 4.35 -0.62 9.92
CA CYS A 127 4.52 -1.60 10.99
C CYS A 127 5.42 -2.79 10.59
N LEU A 128 5.24 -3.30 9.39
CA LEU A 128 6.03 -4.43 8.88
C LEU A 128 7.48 -4.02 8.61
N LEU A 129 7.71 -2.84 8.03
CA LEU A 129 9.05 -2.33 7.76
C LEU A 129 9.83 -2.07 9.07
N TRP A 130 9.14 -1.56 10.12
CA TRP A 130 9.74 -1.41 11.44
C TRP A 130 10.19 -2.74 12.02
N LYS A 131 9.36 -3.78 11.88
CA LYS A 131 9.70 -5.14 12.32
C LYS A 131 10.84 -5.74 11.50
N ALA A 132 10.80 -5.59 10.17
CA ALA A 132 11.85 -6.05 9.28
C ALA A 132 13.20 -5.39 9.59
N ALA A 133 13.21 -4.12 10.00
CA ALA A 133 14.41 -3.39 10.35
C ALA A 133 15.22 -4.03 11.49
N VAL A 134 14.57 -4.78 12.41
CA VAL A 134 15.27 -5.48 13.51
C VAL A 134 16.23 -6.53 12.97
N GLN A 135 15.92 -7.11 11.81
CA GLN A 135 16.67 -8.20 11.19
C GLN A 135 17.74 -7.70 10.19
N ALA A 136 17.82 -6.38 9.98
CA ALA A 136 18.80 -5.80 9.06
C ALA A 136 20.25 -6.07 9.55
N ALA A 137 21.10 -6.53 8.62
CA ALA A 137 22.47 -6.95 8.87
C ALA A 137 23.39 -5.81 9.39
N SER A 138 23.11 -4.55 9.03
CA SER A 138 23.90 -3.41 9.46
C SER A 138 23.06 -2.36 10.19
N THR A 139 23.71 -1.63 11.11
CA THR A 139 23.04 -0.51 11.82
C THR A 139 22.55 0.57 10.87
N GLY A 140 23.33 0.89 9.82
CA GLY A 140 22.93 1.89 8.82
C GLY A 140 21.65 1.48 8.08
N LEU A 141 21.59 0.22 7.61
CA LEU A 141 20.39 -0.30 6.95
C LEU A 141 19.17 -0.32 7.89
N ARG A 142 19.39 -0.71 9.15
CA ARG A 142 18.35 -0.68 10.19
C ARG A 142 17.79 0.70 10.41
N LEU A 143 18.64 1.70 10.54
CA LEU A 143 18.21 3.10 10.69
C LEU A 143 17.47 3.61 9.47
N PHE A 144 17.96 3.29 8.27
CA PHE A 144 17.29 3.63 7.01
C PHE A 144 15.88 3.04 6.94
N MET A 145 15.73 1.75 7.24
CA MET A 145 14.41 1.08 7.24
C MET A 145 13.48 1.65 8.31
N ARG A 146 14.00 2.01 9.50
CA ARG A 146 13.20 2.67 10.53
C ARG A 146 12.76 4.07 10.09
N ALA A 147 13.65 4.84 9.47
CA ALA A 147 13.29 6.14 8.90
C ALA A 147 12.21 6.00 7.81
N GLY A 148 12.36 5.01 6.93
CA GLY A 148 11.33 4.66 5.94
C GLY A 148 9.99 4.27 6.57
N SER A 149 10.02 3.49 7.67
CA SER A 149 8.81 3.13 8.42
C SER A 149 8.12 4.37 9.02
N VAL A 150 8.88 5.29 9.60
CA VAL A 150 8.33 6.56 10.12
C VAL A 150 7.74 7.38 8.97
N ALA A 151 8.41 7.47 7.82
CA ALA A 151 7.88 8.17 6.66
C ALA A 151 6.56 7.56 6.16
N LEU A 152 6.46 6.23 6.08
CA LEU A 152 5.21 5.54 5.71
C LEU A 152 4.10 5.77 6.75
N PHE A 153 4.44 5.81 8.04
CA PHE A 153 3.49 6.15 9.09
C PHE A 153 2.97 7.58 8.93
N VAL A 154 3.87 8.56 8.70
CA VAL A 154 3.48 9.95 8.43
C VAL A 154 2.57 10.03 7.21
N LEU A 155 2.93 9.38 6.09
CA LEU A 155 2.09 9.34 4.90
C LEU A 155 0.71 8.74 5.21
N SER A 156 0.64 7.65 5.97
CA SER A 156 -0.65 7.08 6.36
C SER A 156 -1.49 8.03 7.21
N MET A 157 -0.87 8.80 8.11
CA MET A 157 -1.58 9.78 8.93
C MET A 157 -2.06 10.99 8.12
N GLU A 158 -1.32 11.38 7.08
CA GLU A 158 -1.74 12.41 6.13
C GLU A 158 -3.02 12.02 5.37
N GLU A 159 -3.17 10.75 4.95
CA GLU A 159 -4.39 10.22 4.32
C GLU A 159 -5.62 10.35 5.23
N MET A 160 -5.44 10.23 6.54
CA MET A 160 -6.51 10.31 7.54
C MET A 160 -6.66 11.69 8.17
N SER A 161 -6.02 12.71 7.59
CA SER A 161 -5.97 14.05 8.16
C SER A 161 -5.64 14.02 9.65
N TRP A 162 -4.61 13.20 10.00
CA TRP A 162 -4.14 12.96 11.37
C TRP A 162 -5.22 12.45 12.33
N GLY A 163 -6.21 11.74 11.83
CA GLY A 163 -7.32 11.19 12.60
C GLY A 163 -8.55 12.10 12.67
N GLN A 164 -8.55 13.26 12.03
CA GLN A 164 -9.72 14.13 11.95
C GLN A 164 -10.93 13.39 11.39
N MET A 165 -10.73 12.54 10.39
CA MET A 165 -11.79 11.72 9.80
C MET A 165 -12.37 10.68 10.76
N ILE A 166 -11.59 10.25 11.77
CA ILE A 166 -12.05 9.28 12.79
C ILE A 166 -12.75 10.00 13.96
N PHE A 167 -12.11 11.04 14.49
CA PHE A 167 -12.53 11.68 15.72
C PHE A 167 -13.40 12.93 15.49
N ASN A 168 -13.50 13.37 14.23
CA ASN A 168 -14.32 14.50 13.81
C ASN A 168 -14.07 15.79 14.59
N TRP A 169 -12.79 16.08 14.95
CA TRP A 169 -12.43 17.36 15.55
C TRP A 169 -12.44 18.49 14.54
N GLY A 170 -12.64 19.73 15.03
CA GLY A 170 -12.56 20.91 14.19
C GLY A 170 -11.12 21.21 13.75
N THR A 171 -10.95 21.65 12.52
CA THR A 171 -9.64 22.03 11.98
C THR A 171 -9.05 23.19 12.80
N PRO A 172 -7.80 23.07 13.31
CA PRO A 172 -7.14 24.16 14.02
C PRO A 172 -7.04 25.43 13.15
N GLY A 173 -7.12 26.61 13.77
CA GLY A 173 -7.22 27.88 13.07
C GLY A 173 -6.18 28.09 11.96
N THR A 174 -4.90 27.81 12.25
CA THR A 174 -3.82 27.91 11.26
C THR A 174 -4.02 27.00 10.05
N PHE A 175 -4.45 25.74 10.26
CA PHE A 175 -4.78 24.83 9.15
C PHE A 175 -6.05 25.28 8.42
N ASN A 176 -7.05 25.78 9.14
CA ASN A 176 -8.29 26.24 8.52
C ASN A 176 -8.06 27.46 7.59
N GLU A 177 -7.07 28.30 7.89
CA GLU A 177 -6.73 29.46 7.08
C GLU A 177 -5.86 29.11 5.86
N HIS A 178 -4.97 28.12 5.97
CA HIS A 178 -3.94 27.84 4.97
C HIS A 178 -4.12 26.52 4.24
N ASN A 179 -5.03 25.64 4.67
CA ASN A 179 -5.31 24.37 4.00
C ASN A 179 -6.49 24.53 3.04
N VAL A 180 -6.30 24.15 1.79
CA VAL A 180 -7.30 24.34 0.71
C VAL A 180 -8.57 23.52 0.95
N GLN A 181 -8.48 22.44 1.71
CA GLN A 181 -9.60 21.54 2.03
C GLN A 181 -10.14 21.75 3.44
N HIS A 182 -9.55 22.67 4.21
CA HIS A 182 -9.88 22.90 5.62
C HIS A 182 -9.70 21.64 6.49
N GLU A 183 -8.67 20.86 6.21
CA GLU A 183 -8.31 19.64 6.91
C GLU A 183 -6.98 19.77 7.68
N THR A 184 -6.77 18.84 8.63
CA THR A 184 -5.54 18.83 9.43
C THR A 184 -4.49 17.94 8.74
N ASN A 185 -4.13 18.28 7.50
CA ASN A 185 -3.07 17.61 6.75
C ASN A 185 -2.11 18.62 6.13
N ILE A 186 -0.87 18.20 5.86
CA ILE A 186 0.20 19.07 5.38
C ILE A 186 0.19 19.17 3.85
N HIS A 187 -0.17 18.09 3.16
CA HIS A 187 -0.11 18.02 1.70
C HIS A 187 -1.11 18.96 1.01
N ASN A 188 -2.20 19.33 1.70
CA ASN A 188 -3.21 20.27 1.22
C ASN A 188 -2.97 21.73 1.63
N LEU A 189 -1.81 22.04 2.25
CA LEU A 189 -1.46 23.43 2.52
C LEU A 189 -1.27 24.20 1.21
N SER A 190 -1.82 25.40 1.14
CA SER A 190 -1.82 26.28 -0.05
C SER A 190 -0.42 26.52 -0.61
N LEU A 191 0.59 26.57 0.26
CA LEU A 191 2.00 26.75 -0.11
C LEU A 191 2.53 25.63 -1.02
N TRP A 192 2.07 24.39 -0.80
CA TRP A 192 2.54 23.20 -1.53
C TRP A 192 1.56 22.74 -2.60
N HIS A 193 0.28 23.08 -2.47
CA HIS A 193 -0.81 22.53 -3.28
C HIS A 193 -0.58 22.65 -4.79
N SER A 194 0.02 23.75 -5.25
CA SER A 194 0.30 23.94 -6.69
C SER A 194 1.37 22.98 -7.23
N HIS A 195 2.26 22.46 -6.39
CA HIS A 195 3.42 21.65 -6.76
C HIS A 195 3.25 20.18 -6.40
N THR A 196 2.33 19.85 -5.50
CA THR A 196 2.11 18.49 -4.98
C THR A 196 1.88 17.48 -6.12
N TRP A 197 1.08 17.83 -7.12
CA TRP A 197 0.78 16.98 -8.27
C TRP A 197 2.02 16.60 -9.08
N THR A 198 2.85 17.60 -9.39
CA THR A 198 4.08 17.39 -10.16
C THR A 198 5.10 16.59 -9.35
N VAL A 199 5.23 16.89 -8.06
CA VAL A 199 6.13 16.15 -7.16
C VAL A 199 5.69 14.69 -7.05
N ALA A 200 4.41 14.43 -6.84
CA ALA A 200 3.88 13.07 -6.76
C ALA A 200 4.06 12.32 -8.09
N ALA A 201 3.78 12.95 -9.24
CA ALA A 201 4.03 12.37 -10.56
C ALA A 201 5.50 11.97 -10.73
N CYS A 202 6.44 12.84 -10.35
CA CYS A 202 7.87 12.56 -10.38
C CYS A 202 8.25 11.40 -9.45
N VAL A 203 7.76 11.40 -8.21
CA VAL A 203 8.02 10.33 -7.23
C VAL A 203 7.54 8.98 -7.77
N PHE A 204 6.31 8.89 -8.27
CA PHE A 204 5.77 7.63 -8.81
C PHE A 204 6.52 7.19 -10.07
N THR A 205 6.97 8.13 -10.91
CA THR A 205 7.81 7.83 -12.07
C THR A 205 9.16 7.25 -11.63
N VAL A 206 9.80 7.84 -10.63
CA VAL A 206 11.06 7.31 -10.07
C VAL A 206 10.86 5.92 -9.50
N LEU A 207 9.79 5.69 -8.72
CA LEU A 207 9.50 4.36 -8.17
C LEU A 207 9.22 3.33 -9.26
N PHE A 208 8.53 3.71 -10.33
CA PHE A 208 8.35 2.86 -11.52
C PHE A 208 9.70 2.47 -12.14
N LEU A 209 10.56 3.44 -12.41
CA LEU A 209 11.88 3.21 -13.00
C LEU A 209 12.76 2.37 -12.08
N LEU A 210 12.74 2.62 -10.77
CA LEU A 210 13.44 1.81 -9.78
C LEU A 210 12.92 0.37 -9.73
N SER A 211 11.61 0.16 -9.89
CA SER A 211 11.02 -1.19 -9.94
C SER A 211 11.45 -1.96 -11.19
N VAL A 212 11.46 -1.29 -12.35
CA VAL A 212 11.95 -1.88 -13.61
C VAL A 212 13.45 -2.16 -13.51
N GLY A 213 14.25 -1.21 -13.03
CA GLY A 213 15.68 -1.38 -12.78
C GLY A 213 15.94 -2.52 -11.79
N GLY A 214 15.20 -2.55 -10.68
CA GLY A 214 15.27 -3.61 -9.67
C GLY A 214 14.97 -4.99 -10.25
N PHE A 215 14.00 -5.11 -11.15
CA PHE A 215 13.73 -6.35 -11.88
C PHE A 215 14.93 -6.80 -12.72
N LEU A 216 15.52 -5.89 -13.51
CA LEU A 216 16.65 -6.20 -14.38
C LEU A 216 17.88 -6.60 -13.58
N VAL A 217 18.19 -5.87 -12.51
CA VAL A 217 19.37 -6.13 -11.66
C VAL A 217 19.18 -7.42 -10.83
N ARG A 218 17.97 -7.75 -10.35
CA ARG A 218 17.70 -9.05 -9.71
C ARG A 218 17.87 -10.22 -10.69
N ARG A 219 17.39 -10.03 -11.93
CA ARG A 219 17.53 -11.04 -12.98
C ARG A 219 18.98 -11.33 -13.36
N SER A 220 19.87 -10.35 -13.25
CA SER A 220 21.31 -10.53 -13.49
C SER A 220 22.05 -11.17 -12.31
N GLY A 221 21.39 -11.44 -11.18
CA GLY A 221 22.00 -12.00 -9.98
C GLY A 221 22.87 -11.03 -9.17
N LEU A 222 22.86 -9.74 -9.51
CA LEU A 222 23.68 -8.72 -8.85
C LEU A 222 23.16 -8.26 -7.49
N ILE A 223 21.86 -8.51 -7.20
CA ILE A 223 21.26 -8.15 -5.92
C ILE A 223 21.31 -9.34 -4.98
N ARG A 224 21.95 -9.15 -3.82
CA ARG A 224 21.83 -10.07 -2.69
C ARG A 224 20.62 -9.67 -1.86
N VAL A 225 19.82 -10.68 -1.47
CA VAL A 225 18.69 -10.49 -0.55
C VAL A 225 19.18 -9.83 0.73
N GLY A 226 18.46 -8.84 1.24
CA GLY A 226 18.81 -8.09 2.44
C GLY A 226 19.95 -7.06 2.27
N SER A 227 20.44 -6.86 1.04
CA SER A 227 21.39 -5.77 0.75
C SER A 227 20.67 -4.41 0.67
N TRP A 228 21.44 -3.32 0.70
CA TRP A 228 20.92 -1.97 0.46
C TRP A 228 20.14 -1.87 -0.86
N MET A 229 20.68 -2.49 -1.92
CA MET A 229 20.00 -2.50 -3.22
C MET A 229 18.64 -3.22 -3.17
N ASP A 230 18.55 -4.31 -2.41
CA ASP A 230 17.32 -5.07 -2.28
C ASP A 230 16.23 -4.29 -1.50
N VAL A 231 16.64 -3.49 -0.53
CA VAL A 231 15.73 -2.64 0.25
C VAL A 231 15.28 -1.41 -0.54
N ILE A 232 16.19 -0.78 -1.29
CA ILE A 232 15.90 0.47 -2.02
C ILE A 232 15.16 0.21 -3.33
N LEU A 233 15.48 -0.89 -4.04
CA LEU A 233 14.89 -1.20 -5.33
C LEU A 233 13.58 -1.99 -5.16
N PRO A 234 12.41 -1.42 -5.49
CA PRO A 234 11.15 -2.14 -5.37
C PRO A 234 11.12 -3.40 -6.24
N LEU A 235 10.25 -4.33 -5.91
CA LEU A 235 10.04 -5.54 -6.71
C LEU A 235 9.55 -5.19 -8.12
N GLY A 236 10.04 -5.92 -9.13
CA GLY A 236 9.60 -5.71 -10.51
C GLY A 236 8.09 -5.90 -10.72
N CYS A 237 7.43 -6.76 -9.93
CA CYS A 237 5.98 -6.93 -9.98
C CYS A 237 5.19 -5.71 -9.48
N THR A 238 5.83 -4.76 -8.77
CA THR A 238 5.19 -3.51 -8.34
C THR A 238 5.30 -2.39 -9.39
N ALA A 239 6.01 -2.61 -10.49
CA ALA A 239 6.20 -1.60 -11.53
C ALA A 239 4.87 -1.12 -12.13
N SER A 240 3.89 -2.00 -12.35
CA SER A 240 2.57 -1.62 -12.86
C SER A 240 1.80 -0.72 -11.90
N TYR A 241 1.95 -0.93 -10.58
CA TYR A 241 1.32 -0.09 -9.55
C TYR A 241 1.84 1.35 -9.62
N PHE A 242 3.15 1.51 -9.59
CA PHE A 242 3.78 2.83 -9.66
C PHE A 242 3.66 3.45 -11.05
N GLY A 243 3.71 2.65 -12.12
CA GLY A 243 3.56 3.13 -13.49
C GLY A 243 2.17 3.70 -13.78
N ILE A 244 1.11 3.02 -13.35
CA ILE A 244 -0.27 3.53 -13.49
C ILE A 244 -0.47 4.76 -12.60
N ALA A 245 0.00 4.73 -11.33
CA ALA A 245 -0.06 5.89 -10.46
C ALA A 245 0.64 7.11 -11.08
N ALA A 246 1.83 6.92 -11.66
CA ALA A 246 2.55 7.97 -12.38
C ALA A 246 1.75 8.52 -13.56
N LEU A 247 1.18 7.65 -14.41
CA LEU A 247 0.37 8.06 -15.56
C LEU A 247 -0.86 8.87 -15.13
N MET A 248 -1.54 8.45 -14.05
CA MET A 248 -2.70 9.17 -13.53
C MET A 248 -2.31 10.56 -13.01
N TYR A 249 -1.21 10.67 -12.25
CA TYR A 249 -0.74 11.97 -11.76
C TYR A 249 -0.22 12.88 -12.87
N TRP A 250 0.46 12.34 -13.88
CA TRP A 250 0.81 13.12 -15.08
C TRP A 250 -0.43 13.58 -15.84
N GLY A 251 -1.51 12.79 -15.84
CA GLY A 251 -2.80 13.19 -16.35
C GLY A 251 -3.39 14.40 -15.61
N VAL A 252 -3.32 14.40 -14.27
CA VAL A 252 -3.74 15.55 -13.45
C VAL A 252 -2.89 16.80 -13.74
N VAL A 253 -1.57 16.64 -13.88
CA VAL A 253 -0.66 17.74 -14.24
C VAL A 253 -1.01 18.31 -15.61
N ALA A 254 -1.32 17.46 -16.59
CA ALA A 254 -1.74 17.87 -17.93
C ALA A 254 -3.07 18.63 -17.89
N GLU A 255 -4.08 18.13 -17.17
CA GLU A 255 -5.38 18.80 -16.99
C GLU A 255 -5.20 20.19 -16.38
N LYS A 256 -4.39 20.32 -15.32
CA LYS A 256 -4.08 21.61 -14.70
C LYS A 256 -3.28 22.56 -15.61
N SER A 257 -2.58 22.02 -16.59
CA SER A 257 -1.88 22.79 -17.63
C SER A 257 -2.78 23.17 -18.82
N GLY A 258 -4.09 22.88 -18.74
CA GLY A 258 -5.07 23.22 -19.78
C GLY A 258 -5.20 22.18 -20.90
N ILE A 259 -4.62 20.97 -20.72
CA ILE A 259 -4.79 19.85 -21.63
C ILE A 259 -5.96 19.00 -21.13
N ASP A 260 -7.11 19.10 -21.80
CA ASP A 260 -8.28 18.30 -21.43
C ASP A 260 -8.09 16.82 -21.86
N LEU A 261 -7.86 15.97 -20.88
CA LEU A 261 -7.77 14.53 -21.05
C LEU A 261 -9.14 13.93 -20.69
N ILE A 262 -9.91 13.57 -21.71
CA ILE A 262 -11.29 13.04 -21.64
C ILE A 262 -11.47 11.92 -20.59
N TYR A 263 -10.39 11.22 -20.22
CA TYR A 263 -10.43 10.00 -19.41
C TYR A 263 -9.78 10.11 -18.02
N LEU A 264 -9.24 11.27 -17.66
CA LEU A 264 -8.58 11.45 -16.36
C LEU A 264 -9.08 12.76 -15.72
N HIS A 265 -9.61 12.63 -14.51
CA HIS A 265 -10.10 13.76 -13.72
C HIS A 265 -9.21 13.94 -12.49
N THR A 266 -9.01 15.18 -12.06
CA THR A 266 -8.18 15.51 -10.87
C THR A 266 -8.54 14.66 -9.64
N ARG A 267 -9.82 14.33 -9.44
CA ARG A 267 -10.29 13.53 -8.31
C ARG A 267 -9.99 12.03 -8.41
N GLU A 268 -9.49 11.53 -9.54
CA GLU A 268 -9.12 10.11 -9.69
C GLU A 268 -7.72 9.82 -9.14
N GLN A 269 -7.03 10.83 -8.62
CA GLN A 269 -5.75 10.69 -7.90
C GLN A 269 -5.82 9.69 -6.74
N GLU A 270 -6.95 9.62 -6.03
CA GLU A 270 -7.16 8.69 -4.92
C GLU A 270 -6.89 7.23 -5.32
N ILE A 271 -7.23 6.88 -6.57
CA ILE A 271 -6.93 5.54 -7.13
C ILE A 271 -5.42 5.36 -7.30
N ALA A 272 -4.72 6.41 -7.74
CA ALA A 272 -3.26 6.38 -7.90
C ALA A 272 -2.55 6.24 -6.55
N GLU A 273 -3.00 6.95 -5.52
CA GLU A 273 -2.48 6.88 -4.15
C GLU A 273 -2.72 5.50 -3.54
N PHE A 274 -3.90 4.94 -3.76
CA PHE A 274 -4.20 3.57 -3.36
C PHE A 274 -3.28 2.55 -4.05
N LEU A 275 -3.06 2.67 -5.36
CA LEU A 275 -2.14 1.79 -6.09
C LEU A 275 -0.71 1.93 -5.56
N PHE A 276 -0.26 3.15 -5.31
CA PHE A 276 1.03 3.40 -4.66
C PHE A 276 1.13 2.69 -3.31
N ALA A 277 0.13 2.85 -2.43
CA ALA A 277 0.09 2.23 -1.12
C ALA A 277 0.20 0.70 -1.19
N VAL A 278 -0.55 0.07 -2.11
CA VAL A 278 -0.48 -1.38 -2.36
C VAL A 278 0.88 -1.80 -2.89
N GLY A 279 1.45 -1.06 -3.84
CA GLY A 279 2.78 -1.35 -4.40
C GLY A 279 3.87 -1.31 -3.34
N VAL A 280 3.86 -0.30 -2.48
CA VAL A 280 4.77 -0.18 -1.32
C VAL A 280 4.56 -1.33 -0.34
N PHE A 281 3.30 -1.63 0.01
CA PHE A 281 2.98 -2.74 0.91
C PHE A 281 3.52 -4.08 0.41
N ILE A 282 3.34 -4.40 -0.87
CA ILE A 282 3.87 -5.64 -1.47
C ILE A 282 5.39 -5.72 -1.32
N HIS A 283 6.11 -4.63 -1.60
CA HIS A 283 7.56 -4.60 -1.44
C HIS A 283 7.99 -4.78 0.02
N VAL A 284 7.33 -4.10 0.96
CA VAL A 284 7.64 -4.22 2.38
C VAL A 284 7.34 -5.61 2.93
N VAL A 285 6.25 -6.25 2.48
CA VAL A 285 5.93 -7.64 2.83
C VAL A 285 7.04 -8.58 2.34
N TYR A 286 7.55 -8.38 1.13
CA TYR A 286 8.70 -9.12 0.63
C TYR A 286 9.92 -8.96 1.54
N LEU A 287 10.28 -7.73 1.91
CA LEU A 287 11.41 -7.49 2.81
C LEU A 287 11.20 -8.17 4.17
N TYR A 288 10.02 -8.03 4.77
CA TYR A 288 9.70 -8.62 6.06
C TYR A 288 9.85 -10.14 6.09
N LEU A 289 9.55 -10.81 4.98
CA LEU A 289 9.56 -12.28 4.91
C LEU A 289 10.93 -12.85 4.53
N ASN A 290 11.73 -12.11 3.76
CA ASN A 290 12.99 -12.64 3.23
C ASN A 290 14.23 -12.21 4.05
N LEU A 291 14.16 -11.15 4.85
CA LEU A 291 15.29 -10.74 5.72
C LEU A 291 15.66 -11.76 6.82
N PRO A 292 14.73 -12.51 7.43
CA PRO A 292 15.03 -13.47 8.51
C PRO A 292 15.96 -14.63 8.12
N GLU A 293 15.87 -15.09 6.88
CA GLU A 293 16.64 -16.27 6.43
C GLU A 293 18.15 -16.03 6.38
N MET A 294 18.60 -14.77 6.35
CA MET A 294 20.00 -14.43 6.26
C MET A 294 20.73 -14.34 7.62
N ALA A 295 19.99 -14.10 8.70
CA ALA A 295 20.59 -14.07 10.04
C ALA A 295 20.95 -15.49 10.56
N GLY A 296 20.37 -16.54 9.97
CA GLY A 296 20.59 -17.93 10.32
C GLY A 296 21.65 -18.66 9.47
N GLY A 297 22.00 -18.12 8.29
CA GLY A 297 22.87 -18.81 7.32
C GLY A 297 24.36 -18.84 7.66
N ASP A 298 24.85 -17.84 8.37
CA ASP A 298 26.28 -17.71 8.67
C ASP A 298 26.77 -18.55 9.88
N SER A 299 25.84 -19.15 10.62
CA SER A 299 26.22 -19.93 11.83
C SER A 299 26.47 -21.42 11.59
N VAL A 300 26.19 -21.94 10.40
CA VAL A 300 26.29 -23.41 10.14
C VAL A 300 27.55 -23.82 9.39
N SER A 301 28.29 -22.87 8.77
CA SER A 301 29.44 -23.25 7.92
C SER A 301 30.82 -23.28 8.61
N SER A 302 30.93 -22.93 9.91
CA SER A 302 32.26 -22.83 10.58
C SER A 302 32.62 -24.01 11.51
N THR A 303 31.74 -25.02 11.65
CA THR A 303 31.98 -26.11 12.65
C THR A 303 32.38 -27.46 12.05
N ASP A 304 32.38 -27.62 10.72
CA ASP A 304 32.59 -28.99 10.13
C ASP A 304 33.92 -29.18 9.40
N GLN A 305 34.91 -28.29 9.55
CA GLN A 305 36.23 -28.47 8.94
C GLN A 305 37.37 -28.84 9.90
N SER A 306 37.09 -29.13 11.18
CA SER A 306 38.17 -29.42 12.15
C SER A 306 38.34 -30.88 12.54
N HIS A 307 37.67 -31.84 11.89
CA HIS A 307 37.82 -33.29 12.24
C HIS A 307 38.08 -34.23 11.06
N GLN A 308 38.95 -33.81 10.11
CA GLN A 308 39.57 -34.79 9.19
C GLN A 308 41.07 -34.47 9.01
N SER A 309 41.87 -34.71 10.06
CA SER A 309 43.30 -34.95 9.96
C SER A 309 43.81 -35.68 11.21
N VAL A 310 43.69 -36.99 11.25
CA VAL A 310 44.61 -37.94 11.91
C VAL A 310 44.64 -39.21 11.06
#